data_49d1c402fb29a91d37f6682ed3ed6373
#
_entry.id   49d1c402fb29a91d37f6682ed3ed6373
#
_cell.length_a   1.000
_cell.length_b   1.000
_cell.length_c   1.000
_cell.angle_alpha   90.00
_cell.angle_beta   90.00
_cell.angle_gamma   90.00
#
_symmetry.space_group_name_H-M   'P 1'
#
loop_
_entity.id
_entity.type
_entity.pdbx_description
1 polymer ?
#
loop_
_entity_poly.entity_id
_entity_poly.type
_entity_poly.pdbx_seq_one_letter_code
_entity_poly.pdbx_strand_id
1 'polypeptide(L)'
;MLKDYNYYLRIERAMSQNTVASYCSDVQKFLTHFGSEAHLAGTADVEEFLGTLGNLSERTQARKLSSLKSFFDWLIMEGIISENPCDRIEGPKIGKYLPDVLSETEVDMIISAIEVKDWLGLRDRAILEVLYGCGLRVSEAANLKVSDIFFNEGFVRIIGKGDKERLVPIGELAVEALEAYLEERPLASECNAVFINRYGNPLSRVSIFKTVKKLTLAAGIAKSISPHTFRHSFATHLIEKGADLRAVQEMLGHENLKTTEMYTHIETGTWHRNILAHHPRK
;
A
#
# COMPACT_ATOMS: atom_id res chain seq x y z
N MET A 1 -22.22 21.44 3.69
CA MET A 1 -22.45 20.03 3.37
C MET A 1 -21.14 19.25 3.17
N LEU A 2 -20.31 19.46 2.09
CA LEU A 2 -19.08 18.67 1.89
C LEU A 2 -18.02 18.92 2.98
N LYS A 3 -17.88 20.13 3.50
CA LYS A 3 -16.96 20.46 4.60
C LYS A 3 -17.35 19.75 5.89
N ASP A 4 -18.62 19.69 6.18
CA ASP A 4 -19.17 19.07 7.38
C ASP A 4 -19.05 17.54 7.29
N TYR A 5 -19.34 16.98 6.12
CA TYR A 5 -19.09 15.57 5.83
C TYR A 5 -17.60 15.19 5.95
N ASN A 6 -16.69 16.06 5.48
CA ASN A 6 -15.24 15.85 5.67
C ASN A 6 -14.88 15.82 7.16
N TYR A 7 -15.44 16.74 7.95
CA TYR A 7 -15.25 16.79 9.40
C TYR A 7 -15.75 15.49 10.06
N TYR A 8 -16.97 15.06 9.75
CA TYR A 8 -17.56 13.80 10.21
C TYR A 8 -16.65 12.60 9.93
N LEU A 9 -16.18 12.44 8.67
CA LEU A 9 -15.30 11.33 8.30
C LEU A 9 -13.97 11.34 9.08
N ARG A 10 -13.41 12.53 9.31
CA ARG A 10 -12.11 12.69 10.00
C ARG A 10 -12.20 12.50 11.49
N ILE A 11 -13.17 13.15 12.12
CA ILE A 11 -13.22 13.28 13.58
C ILE A 11 -14.10 12.18 14.19
N GLU A 12 -15.31 12.00 13.69
CA GLU A 12 -16.24 11.03 14.28
C GLU A 12 -15.97 9.60 13.82
N ARG A 13 -15.66 9.42 12.52
CA ARG A 13 -15.34 8.10 11.97
C ARG A 13 -13.85 7.75 12.02
N ALA A 14 -12.99 8.67 12.44
CA ALA A 14 -11.54 8.48 12.52
C ALA A 14 -10.92 7.83 11.27
N MET A 15 -11.46 8.16 10.08
CA MET A 15 -11.00 7.57 8.83
C MET A 15 -9.62 8.12 8.42
N SER A 16 -8.85 7.30 7.68
CA SER A 16 -7.54 7.74 7.17
C SER A 16 -7.69 8.91 6.20
N GLN A 17 -6.72 9.81 6.17
CA GLN A 17 -6.70 10.97 5.28
C GLN A 17 -6.93 10.59 3.81
N ASN A 18 -6.37 9.48 3.34
CA ASN A 18 -6.57 8.99 1.98
C ASN A 18 -8.02 8.53 1.74
N THR A 19 -8.64 7.87 2.71
CA THR A 19 -10.05 7.45 2.63
C THR A 19 -10.95 8.68 2.57
N VAL A 20 -10.74 9.64 3.47
CA VAL A 20 -11.49 10.91 3.50
C VAL A 20 -11.36 11.64 2.17
N ALA A 21 -10.14 11.80 1.64
CA ALA A 21 -9.91 12.46 0.36
C ALA A 21 -10.64 11.76 -0.79
N SER A 22 -10.61 10.41 -0.83
CA SER A 22 -11.29 9.63 -1.84
C SER A 22 -12.81 9.77 -1.75
N TYR A 23 -13.38 9.65 -0.56
CA TYR A 23 -14.83 9.77 -0.32
C TYR A 23 -15.32 11.18 -0.65
N CYS A 24 -14.63 12.21 -0.15
CA CYS A 24 -14.97 13.60 -0.46
C CYS A 24 -14.87 13.90 -1.95
N SER A 25 -13.87 13.35 -2.66
CA SER A 25 -13.74 13.52 -4.11
C SER A 25 -14.90 12.87 -4.89
N ASP A 26 -15.36 11.69 -4.44
CA ASP A 26 -16.49 11.02 -5.09
C ASP A 26 -17.81 11.76 -4.83
N VAL A 27 -18.05 12.15 -3.58
CA VAL A 27 -19.21 12.95 -3.18
C VAL A 27 -19.21 14.32 -3.87
N GLN A 28 -18.06 14.99 -3.99
CA GLN A 28 -17.96 16.24 -4.72
C GLN A 28 -18.43 16.12 -6.18
N LYS A 29 -18.09 15.03 -6.87
CA LYS A 29 -18.54 14.78 -8.24
C LYS A 29 -20.05 14.61 -8.31
N PHE A 30 -20.62 13.90 -7.35
CA PHE A 30 -22.06 13.72 -7.22
C PHE A 30 -22.77 15.07 -6.97
N LEU A 31 -22.27 15.84 -6.00
CA LEU A 31 -22.78 17.18 -5.69
C LEU A 31 -22.66 18.14 -6.90
N THR A 32 -21.61 18.02 -7.69
CA THR A 32 -21.43 18.84 -8.90
C THR A 32 -22.42 18.45 -10.00
N HIS A 33 -22.79 17.17 -10.08
CA HIS A 33 -23.74 16.65 -11.07
C HIS A 33 -25.18 17.12 -10.79
N PHE A 34 -25.63 17.07 -9.53
CA PHE A 34 -27.01 17.42 -9.13
C PHE A 34 -27.16 18.85 -8.55
N GLY A 35 -26.07 19.56 -8.31
CA GLY A 35 -26.11 20.92 -7.77
C GLY A 35 -26.63 20.99 -6.34
N SER A 36 -27.45 22.02 -6.05
CA SER A 36 -27.97 22.29 -4.70
C SER A 36 -28.96 21.25 -4.20
N GLU A 37 -29.60 20.51 -5.09
CA GLU A 37 -30.64 19.50 -4.78
C GLU A 37 -30.09 18.08 -4.63
N ALA A 38 -28.77 17.91 -4.65
CA ALA A 38 -28.13 16.59 -4.53
C ALA A 38 -28.53 15.81 -3.29
N HIS A 39 -28.96 16.46 -2.22
CA HIS A 39 -29.47 15.82 -1.00
C HIS A 39 -30.89 15.26 -1.15
N LEU A 40 -31.62 15.66 -2.18
CA LEU A 40 -32.97 15.18 -2.53
C LEU A 40 -32.93 14.04 -3.55
N ALA A 41 -31.74 13.66 -4.04
CA ALA A 41 -31.58 12.61 -5.03
C ALA A 41 -32.16 11.28 -4.53
N GLY A 42 -33.01 10.67 -5.34
CA GLY A 42 -33.58 9.35 -5.09
C GLY A 42 -32.69 8.23 -5.65
N THR A 43 -33.18 6.99 -5.49
CA THR A 43 -32.47 5.79 -5.99
C THR A 43 -32.18 5.87 -7.51
N ALA A 44 -33.17 6.30 -8.30
CA ALA A 44 -33.01 6.42 -9.76
C ALA A 44 -31.92 7.44 -10.15
N ASP A 45 -31.82 8.57 -9.42
CA ASP A 45 -30.82 9.60 -9.68
C ASP A 45 -29.40 9.07 -9.38
N VAL A 46 -29.27 8.31 -8.27
CA VAL A 46 -27.97 7.70 -7.94
C VAL A 46 -27.58 6.64 -8.96
N GLU A 47 -28.54 5.82 -9.44
CA GLU A 47 -28.31 4.85 -10.52
C GLU A 47 -27.90 5.53 -11.84
N GLU A 48 -28.57 6.61 -12.22
CA GLU A 48 -28.21 7.41 -13.38
C GLU A 48 -26.78 7.95 -13.26
N PHE A 49 -26.45 8.57 -12.13
CA PHE A 49 -25.08 9.05 -11.87
C PHE A 49 -24.06 7.93 -11.96
N LEU A 50 -24.31 6.78 -11.35
CA LEU A 50 -23.42 5.62 -11.45
C LEU A 50 -23.31 5.11 -12.89
N GLY A 51 -24.39 5.15 -13.65
CA GLY A 51 -24.43 4.83 -15.09
C GLY A 51 -23.53 5.73 -15.93
N THR A 52 -23.43 7.03 -15.60
CA THR A 52 -22.50 7.95 -16.28
C THR A 52 -21.02 7.56 -16.08
N LEU A 53 -20.74 6.72 -15.10
CA LEU A 53 -19.39 6.24 -14.75
C LEU A 53 -19.02 4.92 -15.47
N GLY A 54 -19.80 4.48 -16.47
CA GLY A 54 -19.74 3.18 -17.13
C GLY A 54 -18.38 2.71 -17.65
N ASN A 55 -17.42 3.61 -17.87
CA ASN A 55 -16.05 3.29 -18.31
C ASN A 55 -15.09 2.96 -17.16
N LEU A 56 -15.57 2.91 -15.91
CA LEU A 56 -14.75 2.61 -14.74
C LEU A 56 -14.81 1.10 -14.41
N SER A 57 -13.70 0.59 -13.83
CA SER A 57 -13.68 -0.80 -13.35
C SER A 57 -14.74 -1.03 -12.27
N GLU A 58 -15.31 -2.25 -12.22
CA GLU A 58 -16.30 -2.68 -11.21
C GLU A 58 -15.88 -2.33 -9.78
N ARG A 59 -14.59 -2.52 -9.45
CA ARG A 59 -14.02 -2.15 -8.14
C ARG A 59 -14.11 -0.64 -7.87
N THR A 60 -13.89 0.18 -8.89
CA THR A 60 -14.01 1.63 -8.76
C THR A 60 -15.45 2.07 -8.61
N GLN A 61 -16.38 1.44 -9.34
CA GLN A 61 -17.83 1.68 -9.21
C GLN A 61 -18.32 1.29 -7.81
N ALA A 62 -17.95 0.10 -7.31
CA ALA A 62 -18.29 -0.35 -5.96
C ALA A 62 -17.77 0.61 -4.88
N ARG A 63 -16.54 1.11 -5.02
CA ARG A 63 -15.98 2.09 -4.08
C ARG A 63 -16.77 3.39 -4.08
N LYS A 64 -17.18 3.88 -5.27
CA LYS A 64 -17.98 5.11 -5.40
C LYS A 64 -19.36 4.93 -4.79
N LEU A 65 -20.02 3.81 -5.03
CA LEU A 65 -21.29 3.47 -4.37
C LEU A 65 -21.13 3.49 -2.84
N SER A 66 -20.05 2.88 -2.31
CA SER A 66 -19.76 2.92 -0.87
C SER A 66 -19.52 4.34 -0.35
N SER A 67 -18.89 5.22 -1.14
CA SER A 67 -18.69 6.63 -0.78
C SER A 67 -20.02 7.39 -0.69
N LEU A 68 -20.91 7.18 -1.67
CA LEU A 68 -22.25 7.79 -1.69
C LEU A 68 -23.13 7.23 -0.56
N LYS A 69 -23.10 5.91 -0.35
CA LYS A 69 -23.84 5.30 0.76
C LYS A 69 -23.46 5.92 2.11
N SER A 70 -22.16 6.07 2.35
CA SER A 70 -21.66 6.72 3.57
C SER A 70 -22.07 8.19 3.67
N PHE A 71 -22.18 8.90 2.56
CA PHE A 71 -22.62 10.28 2.54
C PHE A 71 -24.11 10.40 2.87
N PHE A 72 -24.96 9.57 2.29
CA PHE A 72 -26.40 9.56 2.57
C PHE A 72 -26.71 9.05 3.99
N ASP A 73 -25.93 8.08 4.52
CA ASP A 73 -26.02 7.68 5.93
C ASP A 73 -25.74 8.87 6.88
N TRP A 74 -24.73 9.68 6.53
CA TRP A 74 -24.46 10.92 7.29
C TRP A 74 -25.61 11.92 7.18
N LEU A 75 -26.22 12.11 5.99
CA LEU A 75 -27.39 13.00 5.86
C LEU A 75 -28.61 12.53 6.69
N ILE A 76 -28.82 11.22 6.84
CA ILE A 76 -29.82 10.66 7.73
C ILE A 76 -29.49 11.01 9.18
N MET A 77 -28.26 10.84 9.59
CA MET A 77 -27.80 11.12 10.94
C MET A 77 -27.96 12.61 11.31
N GLU A 78 -27.75 13.51 10.33
CA GLU A 78 -27.99 14.96 10.47
C GLU A 78 -29.48 15.33 10.38
N GLY A 79 -30.37 14.36 10.16
CA GLY A 79 -31.82 14.60 10.03
C GLY A 79 -32.24 15.37 8.76
N ILE A 80 -31.38 15.40 7.74
CA ILE A 80 -31.62 16.09 6.47
C ILE A 80 -32.52 15.27 5.55
N ILE A 81 -32.37 13.94 5.57
CA ILE A 81 -33.19 12.98 4.82
C ILE A 81 -33.63 11.84 5.73
N SER A 82 -34.65 11.07 5.32
CA SER A 82 -35.21 9.97 6.11
C SER A 82 -34.74 8.58 5.65
N GLU A 83 -34.34 8.44 4.40
CA GLU A 83 -33.92 7.13 3.81
C GLU A 83 -32.65 7.31 2.98
N ASN A 84 -31.84 6.25 2.94
CA ASN A 84 -30.64 6.23 2.09
C ASN A 84 -31.00 5.70 0.68
N PRO A 85 -30.91 6.53 -0.37
CA PRO A 85 -31.26 6.10 -1.73
C PRO A 85 -30.34 5.00 -2.27
N CYS A 86 -29.17 4.81 -1.65
CA CYS A 86 -28.22 3.77 -2.08
C CYS A 86 -28.54 2.38 -1.51
N ASP A 87 -29.48 2.24 -0.56
CA ASP A 87 -29.72 0.95 0.11
C ASP A 87 -30.29 -0.11 -0.82
N ARG A 88 -31.02 0.30 -1.84
CA ARG A 88 -31.64 -0.60 -2.83
C ARG A 88 -30.76 -0.85 -4.06
N ILE A 89 -29.58 -0.19 -4.14
CA ILE A 89 -28.70 -0.32 -5.28
C ILE A 89 -27.76 -1.51 -5.06
N GLU A 90 -27.87 -2.51 -5.92
CA GLU A 90 -26.92 -3.61 -5.93
C GLU A 90 -25.58 -3.14 -6.53
N GLY A 91 -24.51 -3.28 -5.77
CA GLY A 91 -23.18 -3.00 -6.27
C GLY A 91 -22.75 -4.00 -7.36
N PRO A 92 -21.79 -3.60 -8.22
CA PRO A 92 -21.29 -4.52 -9.24
C PRO A 92 -20.71 -5.78 -8.59
N LYS A 93 -20.96 -6.95 -9.21
CA LYS A 93 -20.40 -8.22 -8.76
C LYS A 93 -18.90 -8.23 -9.10
N ILE A 94 -18.08 -7.91 -8.11
CA ILE A 94 -16.63 -7.98 -8.24
C ILE A 94 -16.23 -9.46 -8.32
N GLY A 95 -15.77 -9.90 -9.48
CA GLY A 95 -15.21 -11.23 -9.63
C GLY A 95 -14.06 -11.46 -8.64
N LYS A 96 -13.97 -12.68 -8.07
CA LYS A 96 -12.83 -13.07 -7.25
C LYS A 96 -11.60 -13.19 -8.16
N TYR A 97 -10.87 -12.09 -8.30
CA TYR A 97 -9.58 -12.11 -8.99
C TYR A 97 -8.52 -12.64 -8.00
N LEU A 98 -7.95 -13.79 -8.33
CA LEU A 98 -6.78 -14.28 -7.61
C LEU A 98 -5.61 -13.34 -7.98
N PRO A 99 -4.99 -12.69 -7.00
CA PRO A 99 -3.88 -11.79 -7.30
C PRO A 99 -2.72 -12.57 -7.94
N ASP A 100 -2.08 -11.95 -8.93
CA ASP A 100 -0.88 -12.51 -9.53
C ASP A 100 0.20 -12.71 -8.46
N VAL A 101 0.82 -13.87 -8.46
CA VAL A 101 1.99 -14.20 -7.63
C VAL A 101 3.18 -14.35 -8.56
N LEU A 102 4.31 -13.71 -8.22
CA LEU A 102 5.58 -13.94 -8.87
C LEU A 102 6.20 -15.22 -8.29
N SER A 103 6.77 -16.06 -9.13
CA SER A 103 7.69 -17.10 -8.65
C SER A 103 9.02 -16.47 -8.21
N GLU A 104 9.82 -17.20 -7.42
CA GLU A 104 11.16 -16.77 -7.05
C GLU A 104 12.02 -16.47 -8.29
N THR A 105 11.93 -17.33 -9.29
CA THR A 105 12.63 -17.15 -10.58
C THR A 105 12.21 -15.86 -11.30
N GLU A 106 10.90 -15.55 -11.31
CA GLU A 106 10.42 -14.29 -11.91
C GLU A 106 10.92 -13.06 -11.15
N VAL A 107 11.01 -13.13 -9.83
CA VAL A 107 11.61 -12.06 -9.00
C VAL A 107 13.08 -11.88 -9.37
N ASP A 108 13.85 -12.98 -9.47
CA ASP A 108 15.26 -12.95 -9.87
C ASP A 108 15.45 -12.39 -11.28
N MET A 109 14.58 -12.75 -12.22
CA MET A 109 14.59 -12.18 -13.57
C MET A 109 14.37 -10.66 -13.56
N ILE A 110 13.41 -10.17 -12.77
CA ILE A 110 13.13 -8.73 -12.68
C ILE A 110 14.32 -7.98 -12.09
N ILE A 111 14.93 -8.50 -11.03
CA ILE A 111 16.09 -7.88 -10.38
C ILE A 111 17.31 -7.94 -11.30
N SER A 112 17.53 -9.05 -11.98
CA SER A 112 18.65 -9.22 -12.93
C SER A 112 18.51 -8.37 -14.20
N ALA A 113 17.29 -7.94 -14.56
CA ALA A 113 17.08 -7.02 -15.68
C ALA A 113 17.53 -5.58 -15.38
N ILE A 114 17.97 -5.29 -14.14
CA ILE A 114 18.46 -3.95 -13.78
C ILE A 114 19.89 -3.77 -14.29
N GLU A 115 20.06 -2.82 -15.18
CA GLU A 115 21.38 -2.37 -15.59
C GLU A 115 21.96 -1.42 -14.51
N VAL A 116 22.95 -1.90 -13.76
CA VAL A 116 23.66 -1.10 -12.76
C VAL A 116 24.79 -0.34 -13.44
N LYS A 117 24.47 0.82 -14.02
CA LYS A 117 25.46 1.72 -14.67
C LYS A 117 25.86 2.88 -13.76
N ASP A 118 25.00 3.22 -12.83
CA ASP A 118 25.15 4.35 -11.91
C ASP A 118 24.38 4.08 -10.60
N TRP A 119 24.44 5.03 -9.70
CA TRP A 119 23.72 4.96 -8.42
C TRP A 119 22.20 4.83 -8.56
N LEU A 120 21.58 5.24 -9.70
CA LEU A 120 20.16 5.05 -9.95
C LEU A 120 19.81 3.58 -10.19
N GLY A 121 20.70 2.83 -10.86
CA GLY A 121 20.57 1.38 -11.00
C GLY A 121 20.68 0.68 -9.65
N LEU A 122 21.66 1.07 -8.81
CA LEU A 122 21.77 0.56 -7.44
C LEU A 122 20.53 0.87 -6.61
N ARG A 123 19.99 2.09 -6.71
CA ARG A 123 18.73 2.47 -6.06
C ARG A 123 17.57 1.58 -6.49
N ASP A 124 17.40 1.38 -7.78
CA ASP A 124 16.28 0.60 -8.33
C ASP A 124 16.38 -0.86 -7.88
N ARG A 125 17.60 -1.42 -7.78
CA ARG A 125 17.86 -2.73 -7.20
C ARG A 125 17.51 -2.77 -5.71
N ALA A 126 17.98 -1.83 -4.91
CA ALA A 126 17.67 -1.74 -3.49
C ALA A 126 16.17 -1.60 -3.23
N ILE A 127 15.43 -0.86 -4.07
CA ILE A 127 13.98 -0.76 -4.00
C ILE A 127 13.31 -2.13 -4.15
N LEU A 128 13.70 -2.92 -5.15
CA LEU A 128 13.10 -4.24 -5.39
C LEU A 128 13.45 -5.23 -4.28
N GLU A 129 14.71 -5.23 -3.83
CA GLU A 129 15.15 -6.09 -2.73
C GLU A 129 14.38 -5.78 -1.44
N VAL A 130 14.16 -4.51 -1.10
CA VAL A 130 13.40 -4.11 0.08
C VAL A 130 11.90 -4.42 -0.07
N LEU A 131 11.31 -4.18 -1.25
CA LEU A 131 9.90 -4.50 -1.49
C LEU A 131 9.62 -6.00 -1.37
N TYR A 132 10.52 -6.82 -1.88
CA TYR A 132 10.38 -8.27 -1.82
C TYR A 132 10.97 -8.84 -0.53
N GLY A 133 12.20 -8.52 -0.17
CA GLY A 133 12.88 -9.10 0.99
C GLY A 133 12.29 -8.68 2.34
N CYS A 134 11.72 -7.49 2.45
CA CYS A 134 11.04 -7.04 3.68
C CYS A 134 9.52 -7.02 3.55
N GLY A 135 8.96 -7.29 2.38
CA GLY A 135 7.52 -7.25 2.13
C GLY A 135 6.88 -5.89 2.41
N LEU A 136 7.60 -4.78 2.19
CA LEU A 136 7.10 -3.45 2.50
C LEU A 136 5.97 -3.01 1.58
N ARG A 137 5.05 -2.18 2.12
CA ARG A 137 4.13 -1.42 1.26
C ARG A 137 4.91 -0.37 0.50
N VAL A 138 4.47 -0.03 -0.72
CA VAL A 138 5.14 1.02 -1.53
C VAL A 138 5.26 2.36 -0.81
N SER A 139 4.29 2.72 0.03
CA SER A 139 4.34 3.93 0.85
C SER A 139 5.35 3.83 1.99
N GLU A 140 5.53 2.64 2.56
CA GLU A 140 6.52 2.38 3.61
C GLU A 140 7.93 2.47 3.02
N ALA A 141 8.17 1.84 1.87
CA ALA A 141 9.44 1.96 1.16
C ALA A 141 9.76 3.42 0.75
N ALA A 142 8.76 4.17 0.25
CA ALA A 142 8.95 5.57 -0.13
C ALA A 142 9.28 6.49 1.04
N ASN A 143 8.79 6.17 2.24
CA ASN A 143 9.00 6.96 3.46
C ASN A 143 10.10 6.41 4.37
N LEU A 144 10.80 5.36 3.94
CA LEU A 144 11.87 4.74 4.72
C LEU A 144 13.02 5.72 4.93
N LYS A 145 13.49 5.84 6.17
CA LYS A 145 14.60 6.70 6.55
C LYS A 145 15.85 5.87 6.79
N VAL A 146 17.02 6.47 6.55
CA VAL A 146 18.31 5.80 6.84
C VAL A 146 18.42 5.46 8.33
N SER A 147 17.92 6.33 9.20
CA SER A 147 17.87 6.11 10.66
C SER A 147 16.96 4.95 11.10
N ASP A 148 16.17 4.40 10.20
CA ASP A 148 15.24 3.30 10.51
C ASP A 148 15.81 1.93 10.09
N ILE A 149 17.03 1.90 9.52
CA ILE A 149 17.71 0.66 9.12
C ILE A 149 18.79 0.33 10.14
N PHE A 150 18.71 -0.84 10.71
CA PHE A 150 19.63 -1.38 11.71
C PHE A 150 20.39 -2.55 11.09
N PHE A 151 21.44 -2.20 10.31
CA PHE A 151 22.22 -3.17 9.53
C PHE A 151 22.84 -4.27 10.42
N ASN A 152 23.44 -3.89 11.53
CA ASN A 152 24.11 -4.84 12.44
C ASN A 152 23.13 -5.80 13.12
N GLU A 153 21.91 -5.31 13.41
CA GLU A 153 20.87 -6.06 14.08
C GLU A 153 19.97 -6.83 13.11
N GLY A 154 20.09 -6.54 11.81
CA GLY A 154 19.37 -7.25 10.75
C GLY A 154 17.87 -6.94 10.69
N PHE A 155 17.44 -5.70 10.99
CA PHE A 155 16.04 -5.31 10.87
C PHE A 155 15.84 -3.87 10.41
N VAL A 156 14.62 -3.60 9.97
CA VAL A 156 14.15 -2.27 9.56
C VAL A 156 12.94 -1.90 10.42
N ARG A 157 12.93 -0.68 10.96
CA ARG A 157 11.79 -0.11 11.66
C ARG A 157 10.83 0.52 10.66
N ILE A 158 9.59 0.08 10.66
CA ILE A 158 8.55 0.57 9.77
C ILE A 158 7.45 1.24 10.57
N ILE A 159 7.13 2.48 10.21
CA ILE A 159 6.00 3.23 10.76
C ILE A 159 4.80 3.00 9.83
N GLY A 160 3.77 2.32 10.33
CA GLY A 160 2.56 1.98 9.61
C GLY A 160 1.45 3.01 9.78
N LYS A 161 0.22 2.62 9.42
CA LYS A 161 -0.98 3.45 9.59
C LYS A 161 -1.26 3.70 11.08
N GLY A 162 -1.51 4.97 11.43
CA GLY A 162 -1.77 5.38 12.82
C GLY A 162 -0.52 5.39 13.69
N ASP A 163 0.65 5.65 13.10
CA ASP A 163 1.95 5.75 13.76
C ASP A 163 2.37 4.47 14.53
N LYS A 164 1.78 3.33 14.16
CA LYS A 164 2.18 2.05 14.74
C LYS A 164 3.51 1.62 14.15
N GLU A 165 4.49 1.41 15.04
CA GLU A 165 5.80 0.90 14.66
C GLU A 165 5.81 -0.63 14.64
N ARG A 166 6.59 -1.19 13.72
CA ARG A 166 6.94 -2.61 13.71
C ARG A 166 8.36 -2.80 13.21
N LEU A 167 9.00 -3.84 13.69
CA LEU A 167 10.31 -4.29 13.21
C LEU A 167 10.10 -5.36 12.13
N VAL A 168 10.84 -5.26 11.04
CA VAL A 168 10.81 -6.19 9.91
C VAL A 168 12.21 -6.73 9.70
N PRO A 169 12.42 -8.06 9.73
CA PRO A 169 13.72 -8.64 9.39
C PRO A 169 14.14 -8.24 7.98
N ILE A 170 15.44 -8.03 7.79
CA ILE A 170 16.03 -7.74 6.49
C ILE A 170 17.02 -8.85 6.12
N GLY A 171 16.85 -9.44 4.94
CA GLY A 171 17.74 -10.48 4.41
C GLY A 171 19.05 -9.90 3.87
N GLU A 172 20.07 -10.75 3.76
CA GLU A 172 21.42 -10.35 3.35
C GLU A 172 21.45 -9.62 2.02
N LEU A 173 20.73 -10.11 1.00
CA LEU A 173 20.71 -9.48 -0.33
C LEU A 173 20.09 -8.06 -0.32
N ALA A 174 19.13 -7.81 0.58
CA ALA A 174 18.56 -6.48 0.73
C ALA A 174 19.50 -5.54 1.49
N VAL A 175 20.27 -6.07 2.46
CA VAL A 175 21.36 -5.34 3.16
C VAL A 175 22.41 -4.92 2.14
N GLU A 176 22.99 -5.87 1.41
CA GLU A 176 24.02 -5.61 0.38
C GLU A 176 23.56 -4.58 -0.65
N ALA A 177 22.33 -4.71 -1.14
CA ALA A 177 21.78 -3.76 -2.12
C ALA A 177 21.60 -2.35 -1.54
N LEU A 178 21.19 -2.25 -0.28
CA LEU A 178 21.03 -0.97 0.41
C LEU A 178 22.38 -0.32 0.68
N GLU A 179 23.37 -1.07 1.18
CA GLU A 179 24.71 -0.58 1.46
C GLU A 179 25.37 -0.06 0.18
N ALA A 180 25.38 -0.86 -0.90
CA ALA A 180 25.92 -0.45 -2.18
C ALA A 180 25.24 0.81 -2.74
N TYR A 181 23.93 0.93 -2.57
CA TYR A 181 23.21 2.13 -2.99
C TYR A 181 23.55 3.35 -2.10
N LEU A 182 23.59 3.18 -0.78
CA LEU A 182 23.84 4.27 0.16
C LEU A 182 25.28 4.82 0.05
N GLU A 183 26.24 3.99 -0.31
CA GLU A 183 27.63 4.38 -0.55
C GLU A 183 27.75 5.27 -1.78
N GLU A 184 27.07 4.93 -2.87
CA GLU A 184 27.20 5.62 -4.18
C GLU A 184 26.18 6.76 -4.37
N ARG A 185 25.13 6.83 -3.55
CA ARG A 185 24.12 7.88 -3.72
C ARG A 185 24.73 9.27 -3.43
N PRO A 186 24.37 10.31 -4.21
CA PRO A 186 24.81 11.66 -3.89
C PRO A 186 24.42 12.04 -2.47
N LEU A 187 25.36 12.53 -1.70
CA LEU A 187 25.12 13.14 -0.39
C LEU A 187 24.34 14.45 -0.60
N ALA A 188 23.06 14.33 -0.94
CA ALA A 188 22.17 15.48 -0.92
C ALA A 188 21.89 15.76 0.56
N SER A 189 22.61 16.73 1.10
CA SER A 189 22.40 17.42 2.38
C SER A 189 21.18 17.03 3.16
N GLU A 190 21.04 16.80 4.35
CA GLU A 190 19.87 16.77 5.25
C GLU A 190 18.68 15.82 4.93
N CYS A 191 18.60 15.18 3.73
CA CYS A 191 17.52 14.27 3.42
C CYS A 191 17.76 12.89 4.05
N ASN A 192 17.05 12.59 5.14
CA ASN A 192 17.12 11.28 5.83
C ASN A 192 16.36 10.17 5.08
N ALA A 193 15.71 10.45 3.94
CA ALA A 193 15.04 9.42 3.15
C ALA A 193 16.06 8.47 2.53
N VAL A 194 15.77 7.16 2.57
CA VAL A 194 16.62 6.14 1.93
C VAL A 194 16.60 6.35 0.43
N PHE A 195 15.44 6.37 -0.19
CA PHE A 195 15.31 6.45 -1.64
C PHE A 195 15.09 7.88 -2.11
N ILE A 196 16.00 8.37 -2.94
CA ILE A 196 15.95 9.72 -3.49
C ILE A 196 15.87 9.69 -5.03
N ASN A 197 15.35 10.77 -5.60
CA ASN A 197 15.35 10.99 -7.03
C ASN A 197 16.66 11.67 -7.48
N ARG A 198 16.84 11.84 -8.81
CA ARG A 198 18.04 12.46 -9.39
C ARG A 198 18.33 13.91 -8.92
N TYR A 199 17.36 14.54 -8.27
CA TYR A 199 17.47 15.89 -7.73
C TYR A 199 17.74 15.91 -6.22
N GLY A 200 17.95 14.74 -5.59
CA GLY A 200 18.20 14.62 -4.15
C GLY A 200 16.94 14.65 -3.27
N ASN A 201 15.74 14.72 -3.85
CA ASN A 201 14.50 14.74 -3.10
C ASN A 201 13.96 13.31 -2.84
N PRO A 202 13.17 13.08 -1.78
CA PRO A 202 12.55 11.79 -1.52
C PRO A 202 11.79 11.23 -2.73
N LEU A 203 11.94 9.94 -2.98
CA LEU A 203 11.27 9.28 -4.09
C LEU A 203 9.79 9.04 -3.75
N SER A 204 8.90 9.45 -4.66
CA SER A 204 7.47 9.26 -4.45
C SER A 204 7.04 7.80 -4.67
N ARG A 205 5.94 7.38 -4.02
CA ARG A 205 5.30 6.07 -4.25
C ARG A 205 4.96 5.84 -5.73
N VAL A 206 4.62 6.91 -6.47
CA VAL A 206 4.30 6.84 -7.90
C VAL A 206 5.55 6.52 -8.71
N SER A 207 6.70 7.11 -8.33
CA SER A 207 7.98 6.82 -8.97
C SER A 207 8.38 5.37 -8.76
N ILE A 208 8.29 4.85 -7.53
CA ILE A 208 8.56 3.44 -7.23
C ILE A 208 7.65 2.52 -8.05
N PHE A 209 6.34 2.83 -8.14
CA PHE A 209 5.40 2.07 -8.94
C PHE A 209 5.79 2.05 -10.43
N LYS A 210 6.22 3.19 -10.99
CA LYS A 210 6.70 3.28 -12.37
C LYS A 210 7.99 2.49 -12.58
N THR A 211 8.92 2.55 -11.63
CA THR A 211 10.16 1.75 -11.65
C THR A 211 9.84 0.25 -11.69
N VAL A 212 8.98 -0.25 -10.78
CA VAL A 212 8.56 -1.66 -10.77
C VAL A 212 7.98 -2.07 -12.11
N LYS A 213 7.04 -1.28 -12.67
CA LYS A 213 6.44 -1.59 -13.98
C LYS A 213 7.47 -1.64 -15.11
N LYS A 214 8.37 -0.64 -15.16
CA LYS A 214 9.44 -0.58 -16.17
C LYS A 214 10.32 -1.83 -16.12
N LEU A 215 10.75 -2.23 -14.92
CA LEU A 215 11.66 -3.37 -14.73
C LEU A 215 10.97 -4.72 -15.03
N THR A 216 9.70 -4.86 -14.63
CA THR A 216 8.90 -6.03 -14.97
C THR A 216 8.78 -6.22 -16.49
N LEU A 217 8.51 -5.13 -17.21
CA LEU A 217 8.44 -5.14 -18.67
C LEU A 217 9.79 -5.48 -19.29
N ALA A 218 10.88 -4.90 -18.78
CA ALA A 218 12.24 -5.19 -19.24
C ALA A 218 12.65 -6.66 -19.04
N ALA A 219 12.16 -7.28 -17.96
CA ALA A 219 12.35 -8.71 -17.69
C ALA A 219 11.48 -9.64 -18.57
N GLY A 220 10.63 -9.09 -19.46
CA GLY A 220 9.77 -9.90 -20.33
C GLY A 220 8.60 -10.57 -19.61
N ILE A 221 8.22 -10.13 -18.41
CA ILE A 221 7.12 -10.71 -17.63
C ILE A 221 5.79 -10.11 -18.09
N ALA A 222 4.91 -10.96 -18.62
CA ALA A 222 3.62 -10.55 -19.16
C ALA A 222 2.55 -10.25 -18.09
N LYS A 223 2.77 -10.65 -16.84
CA LYS A 223 1.84 -10.42 -15.71
C LYS A 223 1.75 -8.95 -15.36
N SER A 224 0.58 -8.53 -14.86
CA SER A 224 0.37 -7.15 -14.35
C SER A 224 0.97 -6.97 -12.97
N ILE A 225 2.27 -6.74 -12.88
CA ILE A 225 3.00 -6.65 -11.62
C ILE A 225 2.97 -5.23 -11.05
N SER A 226 2.86 -5.15 -9.74
CA SER A 226 2.87 -3.94 -8.92
C SER A 226 3.70 -4.16 -7.64
N PRO A 227 4.05 -3.11 -6.88
CA PRO A 227 4.68 -3.30 -5.57
C PRO A 227 3.87 -4.18 -4.61
N HIS A 228 2.55 -4.18 -4.71
CA HIS A 228 1.69 -5.08 -3.92
C HIS A 228 1.87 -6.54 -4.32
N THR A 229 2.14 -6.82 -5.59
CA THR A 229 2.43 -8.17 -6.08
C THR A 229 3.73 -8.69 -5.45
N PHE A 230 4.80 -7.90 -5.38
CA PHE A 230 6.04 -8.28 -4.70
C PHE A 230 5.80 -8.66 -3.22
N ARG A 231 5.07 -7.83 -2.50
CA ARG A 231 4.72 -8.09 -1.10
C ARG A 231 3.85 -9.35 -0.95
N HIS A 232 2.89 -9.55 -1.84
CA HIS A 232 2.04 -10.75 -1.81
C HIS A 232 2.85 -12.02 -2.10
N SER A 233 3.71 -11.98 -3.12
CA SER A 233 4.62 -13.08 -3.47
C SER A 233 5.56 -13.42 -2.32
N PHE A 234 6.14 -12.41 -1.67
CA PHE A 234 6.96 -12.61 -0.48
C PHE A 234 6.22 -13.34 0.64
N ALA A 235 4.99 -12.88 0.98
CA ALA A 235 4.18 -13.54 1.99
C ALA A 235 3.86 -15.00 1.63
N THR A 236 3.52 -15.25 0.37
CA THR A 236 3.23 -16.59 -0.15
C THR A 236 4.46 -17.49 -0.03
N HIS A 237 5.62 -17.03 -0.48
CA HIS A 237 6.86 -17.83 -0.45
C HIS A 237 7.32 -18.13 0.98
N LEU A 238 7.17 -17.17 1.92
CA LEU A 238 7.46 -17.44 3.34
C LEU A 238 6.60 -18.58 3.89
N ILE A 239 5.29 -18.54 3.60
CA ILE A 239 4.34 -19.56 4.07
C ILE A 239 4.62 -20.91 3.40
N GLU A 240 4.89 -20.94 2.09
CA GLU A 240 5.24 -22.15 1.34
C GLU A 240 6.53 -22.80 1.86
N LYS A 241 7.48 -21.99 2.33
CA LYS A 241 8.73 -22.46 2.96
C LYS A 241 8.55 -22.86 4.42
N GLY A 242 7.35 -22.73 4.99
CA GLY A 242 7.03 -23.21 6.34
C GLY A 242 7.12 -22.15 7.44
N ALA A 243 7.21 -20.86 7.11
CA ALA A 243 7.14 -19.79 8.09
C ALA A 243 5.76 -19.77 8.76
N ASP A 244 5.74 -19.43 10.06
CA ASP A 244 4.51 -19.32 10.82
C ASP A 244 3.60 -18.20 10.26
N LEU A 245 2.34 -18.53 9.97
CA LEU A 245 1.37 -17.61 9.37
C LEU A 245 1.14 -16.35 10.22
N ARG A 246 1.13 -16.49 11.56
CA ARG A 246 0.94 -15.35 12.47
C ARG A 246 2.16 -14.43 12.43
N ALA A 247 3.36 -15.01 12.44
CA ALA A 247 4.61 -14.26 12.31
C ALA A 247 4.64 -13.44 11.00
N VAL A 248 4.22 -14.04 9.88
CA VAL A 248 4.13 -13.35 8.59
C VAL A 248 3.08 -12.24 8.62
N GLN A 249 1.91 -12.47 9.22
CA GLN A 249 0.86 -11.45 9.35
C GLN A 249 1.31 -10.26 10.20
N GLU A 250 1.98 -10.50 11.31
CA GLU A 250 2.55 -9.46 12.19
C GLU A 250 3.60 -8.63 11.46
N MET A 251 4.56 -9.30 10.83
CA MET A 251 5.59 -8.66 10.02
C MET A 251 5.00 -7.76 8.95
N LEU A 252 3.93 -8.20 8.30
CA LEU A 252 3.22 -7.43 7.28
C LEU A 252 2.33 -6.33 7.87
N GLY A 253 2.05 -6.32 9.17
CA GLY A 253 1.21 -5.30 9.82
C GLY A 253 -0.25 -5.38 9.36
N HIS A 254 -0.89 -6.55 9.51
CA HIS A 254 -2.32 -6.75 9.33
C HIS A 254 -3.07 -6.34 10.61
N GLU A 255 -4.04 -5.43 10.52
CA GLU A 255 -4.70 -4.73 11.65
C GLU A 255 -5.54 -5.60 12.60
N ASN A 256 -5.73 -6.89 12.36
CA ASN A 256 -6.70 -7.72 13.09
C ASN A 256 -6.16 -8.46 14.32
N LEU A 257 -4.94 -8.21 14.75
CA LEU A 257 -4.41 -8.80 15.99
C LEU A 257 -4.00 -7.67 16.96
N LYS A 258 -4.49 -7.78 18.21
CA LYS A 258 -4.10 -6.91 19.33
C LYS A 258 -2.61 -7.12 19.64
N THR A 259 -1.73 -6.34 19.01
CA THR A 259 -0.30 -6.64 18.90
C THR A 259 0.61 -5.77 19.76
N THR A 260 0.07 -4.92 20.63
CA THR A 260 0.91 -4.00 21.41
C THR A 260 1.52 -4.67 22.67
N GLU A 261 0.99 -5.80 23.11
CA GLU A 261 1.45 -6.47 24.34
C GLU A 261 2.41 -7.66 24.10
N MET A 262 2.58 -8.13 22.86
CA MET A 262 3.32 -9.36 22.57
C MET A 262 4.84 -9.15 22.33
N TYR A 263 5.26 -7.89 22.09
CA TYR A 263 6.70 -7.60 21.88
C TYR A 263 7.55 -7.67 23.13
N THR A 264 6.94 -7.80 24.33
CA THR A 264 7.67 -7.91 25.61
C THR A 264 7.97 -9.34 26.03
N HIS A 265 7.40 -10.37 25.36
CA HIS A 265 7.52 -11.77 25.80
C HIS A 265 7.97 -12.79 24.75
N ILE A 266 8.07 -12.43 23.48
CA ILE A 266 8.71 -13.31 22.50
C ILE A 266 10.17 -12.86 22.41
N GLU A 267 11.10 -13.77 22.68
CA GLU A 267 12.52 -13.56 22.38
C GLU A 267 12.62 -13.14 20.90
N THR A 268 12.82 -11.84 20.67
CA THR A 268 12.94 -11.24 19.33
C THR A 268 13.89 -12.01 18.42
N GLY A 269 14.91 -12.64 19.02
CA GLY A 269 15.87 -13.48 18.30
C GLY A 269 15.30 -14.80 17.73
N THR A 270 14.28 -15.41 18.34
CA THR A 270 13.70 -16.66 17.84
C THR A 270 12.75 -16.40 16.66
N TRP A 271 11.91 -15.37 16.75
CA TRP A 271 11.02 -14.94 15.67
C TRP A 271 11.80 -14.47 14.44
N HIS A 272 12.80 -13.62 14.65
CA HIS A 272 13.71 -13.12 13.62
C HIS A 272 14.40 -14.28 12.88
N ARG A 273 15.00 -15.21 13.61
CA ARG A 273 15.65 -16.40 13.06
C ARG A 273 14.67 -17.28 12.28
N ASN A 274 13.43 -17.45 12.75
CA ASN A 274 12.42 -18.22 12.04
C ASN A 274 12.10 -17.61 10.68
N ILE A 275 11.82 -16.31 10.62
CA ILE A 275 11.54 -15.61 9.36
C ILE A 275 12.74 -15.67 8.40
N LEU A 276 13.96 -15.38 8.88
CA LEU A 276 15.16 -15.44 8.06
C LEU A 276 15.50 -16.86 7.59
N ALA A 277 15.22 -17.90 8.41
CA ALA A 277 15.42 -19.29 8.03
C ALA A 277 14.57 -19.69 6.80
N HIS A 278 13.36 -19.13 6.67
CA HIS A 278 12.42 -19.39 5.58
C HIS A 278 12.41 -18.29 4.51
N HIS A 279 13.31 -17.30 4.64
CA HIS A 279 13.36 -16.17 3.74
C HIS A 279 13.72 -16.62 2.32
N PRO A 280 12.98 -16.18 1.27
CA PRO A 280 13.24 -16.61 -0.11
C PRO A 280 14.56 -16.04 -0.68
N ARG A 281 15.07 -14.93 -0.11
CA ARG A 281 16.32 -14.28 -0.50
C ARG A 281 17.23 -14.13 0.72
N LYS A 282 17.96 -15.20 1.00
CA LYS A 282 19.02 -15.24 2.01
C LYS A 282 20.26 -14.61 1.45
#